data_d4fe6eb5c3fd5118f89e07265ff92161
#
_entry.id   d4fe6eb5c3fd5118f89e07265ff92161
#
_cell.length_a   1.000
_cell.length_b   1.000
_cell.length_c   1.000
_cell.angle_alpha   90.00
_cell.angle_beta   90.00
_cell.angle_gamma   90.00
#
_symmetry.space_group_name_H-M   'P 1'
#
loop_
_entity.id
_entity.type
_entity.pdbx_description
1 polymer ?
#
loop_
_entity_poly.entity_id
_entity_poly.type
_entity_poly.pdbx_seq_one_letter_code
_entity_poly.pdbx_strand_id
1 'polypeptide(L)'
;QDSQKYMETLLDDWQAKGITSVLHEKKGGYANNTRSIYGLAGKAEAAGVRIATGVTVTGFQTGHNSNAVTAVETDRGTIECEQVVVGVGPWVKQIWDLLELPKTVDILGKDQQMHRDVPMWRYWALEEGVLGVEPDVQKTVGGDSPPVIHVDTDAPLYSDVDGSLITDQLWGIYYKPDLNFGGIQGGAMPQPVERDPDQVRVDPYGPDSPEFVVDDNFAHMWCSALAFCQKRFEGQIRKYKKEPSGGLGCFTPDSFPVFDRFRENVYVIADSNHGYKMIGVGQLVAGELLNGESELLKPFRFDRYKKGELHPTSHSPFPWS
;
A
#
# COMPACT_ATOMS: atom_id res chain seq x y z
N GLN A 1 -4.56 27.97 11.97
CA GLN A 1 -3.86 27.50 13.18
C GLN A 1 -2.45 27.13 12.77
N ASP A 2 -1.45 27.52 13.55
CA ASP A 2 -0.06 27.17 13.32
C ASP A 2 0.11 25.64 13.47
N SER A 3 0.58 24.97 12.43
CA SER A 3 0.71 23.50 12.36
C SER A 3 1.68 22.99 13.41
N GLN A 4 2.80 23.69 13.61
CA GLN A 4 3.78 23.38 14.65
C GLN A 4 3.12 23.39 16.04
N LYS A 5 2.45 24.48 16.34
CA LYS A 5 1.76 24.67 17.61
C LYS A 5 0.64 23.65 17.85
N TYR A 6 -0.02 23.21 16.78
CA TYR A 6 -1.02 22.16 16.88
C TYR A 6 -0.38 20.81 17.25
N MET A 7 0.73 20.45 16.61
CA MET A 7 1.42 19.18 16.90
C MET A 7 1.98 19.17 18.33
N GLU A 8 2.48 20.28 18.84
CA GLU A 8 2.93 20.42 20.22
C GLU A 8 1.80 20.23 21.25
N THR A 9 0.55 20.46 20.88
CA THR A 9 -0.61 20.12 21.74
C THR A 9 -0.92 18.63 21.79
N LEU A 10 -0.45 17.88 20.81
CA LEU A 10 -0.64 16.42 20.75
C LEU A 10 0.56 15.66 21.31
N LEU A 11 1.77 16.13 21.02
CA LEU A 11 3.03 15.50 21.33
C LEU A 11 3.97 16.54 21.94
N ASP A 12 4.23 16.46 23.22
CA ASP A 12 4.94 17.45 24.01
C ASP A 12 6.42 17.66 23.62
N ASP A 13 6.97 16.71 22.87
CA ASP A 13 8.34 16.72 22.38
C ASP A 13 8.43 16.85 20.84
N TRP A 14 7.35 17.31 20.20
CA TRP A 14 7.35 17.55 18.76
C TRP A 14 8.32 18.66 18.39
N GLN A 15 9.21 18.38 17.43
CA GLN A 15 10.24 19.33 17.03
C GLN A 15 10.42 19.49 15.52
N ALA A 16 9.67 18.73 14.71
CA ALA A 16 9.77 18.83 13.26
C ALA A 16 9.44 20.25 12.78
N LYS A 17 10.33 20.82 11.98
CA LYS A 17 10.16 22.14 11.36
C LYS A 17 9.74 21.98 9.90
N GLY A 18 9.17 23.03 9.33
CA GLY A 18 8.76 23.04 7.91
C GLY A 18 7.42 22.37 7.64
N ILE A 19 6.71 21.88 8.66
CA ILE A 19 5.37 21.30 8.49
C ILE A 19 4.34 22.42 8.32
N THR A 20 3.77 22.50 7.13
CA THR A 20 2.84 23.59 6.74
C THR A 20 1.38 23.28 7.00
N SER A 21 1.01 21.99 7.03
CA SER A 21 -0.36 21.55 7.28
C SER A 21 -0.41 20.27 8.11
N VAL A 22 -1.49 20.09 8.85
CA VAL A 22 -1.75 18.88 9.65
C VAL A 22 -3.17 18.40 9.39
N LEU A 23 -3.32 17.13 8.99
CA LEU A 23 -4.58 16.42 9.00
C LEU A 23 -4.61 15.50 10.21
N HIS A 24 -5.48 15.78 11.16
CA HIS A 24 -5.69 14.92 12.33
C HIS A 24 -7.01 14.16 12.23
N GLU A 25 -6.94 12.88 11.91
CA GLU A 25 -8.10 11.98 11.93
C GLU A 25 -8.32 11.43 13.34
N LYS A 26 -9.20 12.08 14.10
CA LYS A 26 -9.46 11.76 15.52
C LYS A 26 -10.05 10.39 15.77
N LYS A 27 -10.61 9.74 14.75
CA LYS A 27 -11.16 8.38 14.79
C LYS A 27 -10.29 7.39 14.03
N GLY A 28 -9.13 7.83 13.56
CA GLY A 28 -8.13 6.97 12.92
C GLY A 28 -7.50 6.01 13.90
N GLY A 29 -6.87 4.97 13.38
CA GLY A 29 -6.19 3.99 14.17
C GLY A 29 -5.43 3.01 13.29
N TYR A 30 -4.95 1.95 13.91
CA TYR A 30 -4.28 0.84 13.24
C TYR A 30 -4.73 -0.49 13.81
N ALA A 31 -4.63 -1.54 13.02
CA ALA A 31 -5.00 -2.88 13.41
C ALA A 31 -3.84 -3.86 13.18
N ASN A 32 -3.78 -4.91 13.98
CA ASN A 32 -2.90 -6.03 13.69
C ASN A 32 -3.38 -6.72 12.40
N ASN A 33 -2.64 -6.61 11.32
CA ASN A 33 -3.04 -7.09 10.00
C ASN A 33 -3.27 -8.61 10.00
N THR A 34 -2.37 -9.39 10.59
CA THR A 34 -2.47 -10.86 10.66
C THR A 34 -3.75 -11.28 11.38
N ARG A 35 -4.01 -10.74 12.57
CA ARG A 35 -5.23 -11.06 13.33
C ARG A 35 -6.49 -10.60 12.61
N SER A 36 -6.44 -9.47 11.96
CA SER A 36 -7.57 -8.93 11.19
C SER A 36 -7.92 -9.84 10.01
N ILE A 37 -6.91 -10.31 9.28
CA ILE A 37 -7.10 -11.22 8.13
C ILE A 37 -7.64 -12.57 8.60
N TYR A 38 -7.07 -13.18 9.64
CA TYR A 38 -7.58 -14.44 10.18
C TYR A 38 -9.00 -14.29 10.76
N GLY A 39 -9.28 -13.18 11.42
CA GLY A 39 -10.63 -12.90 11.93
C GLY A 39 -11.65 -12.76 10.81
N LEU A 40 -11.26 -12.09 9.71
CA LEU A 40 -12.11 -11.95 8.52
C LEU A 40 -12.33 -13.31 7.82
N ALA A 41 -11.27 -14.11 7.68
CA ALA A 41 -11.35 -15.45 7.12
C ALA A 41 -12.31 -16.34 7.94
N GLY A 42 -12.15 -16.40 9.26
CA GLY A 42 -13.05 -17.17 10.11
C GLY A 42 -14.50 -16.69 10.05
N LYS A 43 -14.73 -15.38 9.91
CA LYS A 43 -16.07 -14.83 9.70
C LYS A 43 -16.66 -15.23 8.34
N ALA A 44 -15.84 -15.24 7.30
CA ALA A 44 -16.25 -15.67 5.97
C ALA A 44 -16.62 -17.17 5.95
N GLU A 45 -15.80 -18.02 6.56
CA GLU A 45 -16.09 -19.45 6.71
C GLU A 45 -17.38 -19.72 7.48
N ALA A 46 -17.61 -18.99 8.57
CA ALA A 46 -18.86 -19.06 9.33
C ALA A 46 -20.09 -18.63 8.51
N ALA A 47 -19.90 -17.82 7.48
CA ALA A 47 -20.93 -17.44 6.52
C ALA A 47 -21.04 -18.42 5.33
N GLY A 48 -20.30 -19.53 5.34
CA GLY A 48 -20.36 -20.58 4.31
C GLY A 48 -19.35 -20.43 3.18
N VAL A 49 -18.41 -19.49 3.26
CA VAL A 49 -17.32 -19.38 2.28
C VAL A 49 -16.34 -20.51 2.49
N ARG A 50 -15.95 -21.19 1.41
CA ARG A 50 -14.89 -22.19 1.43
C ARG A 50 -13.56 -21.55 1.07
N ILE A 51 -12.58 -21.61 1.96
CA ILE A 51 -11.23 -21.11 1.75
C ILE A 51 -10.31 -22.30 1.45
N ALA A 52 -9.72 -22.31 0.27
CA ALA A 52 -8.76 -23.32 -0.17
C ALA A 52 -7.35 -22.72 -0.13
N THR A 53 -6.56 -23.09 0.86
CA THR A 53 -5.15 -22.70 0.97
C THR A 53 -4.25 -23.70 0.27
N GLY A 54 -3.03 -23.25 -0.13
CA GLY A 54 -2.07 -24.09 -0.85
C GLY A 54 -2.56 -24.48 -2.25
N VAL A 55 -3.34 -23.60 -2.87
CA VAL A 55 -3.85 -23.77 -4.25
C VAL A 55 -3.37 -22.58 -5.07
N THR A 56 -2.68 -22.85 -6.17
CA THR A 56 -2.18 -21.84 -7.09
C THR A 56 -3.06 -21.76 -8.33
N VAL A 57 -3.55 -20.56 -8.66
CA VAL A 57 -4.25 -20.32 -9.92
C VAL A 57 -3.23 -20.31 -11.07
N THR A 58 -3.48 -21.12 -12.10
CA THR A 58 -2.59 -21.31 -13.24
C THR A 58 -3.19 -20.85 -14.56
N GLY A 59 -4.51 -20.59 -14.61
CA GLY A 59 -5.18 -20.15 -15.82
C GLY A 59 -6.68 -19.95 -15.65
N PHE A 60 -7.32 -19.62 -16.76
CA PHE A 60 -8.76 -19.43 -16.87
C PHE A 60 -9.28 -20.04 -18.16
N GLN A 61 -10.40 -20.76 -18.06
CA GLN A 61 -11.12 -21.25 -19.23
C GLN A 61 -12.21 -20.25 -19.61
N THR A 62 -12.35 -19.97 -20.90
CA THR A 62 -13.38 -19.08 -21.44
C THR A 62 -14.40 -19.83 -22.28
N GLY A 63 -15.61 -19.31 -22.35
CA GLY A 63 -16.67 -19.87 -23.19
C GLY A 63 -16.37 -19.76 -24.68
N HIS A 64 -16.87 -20.68 -25.47
CA HIS A 64 -16.57 -20.84 -26.92
C HIS A 64 -16.87 -19.60 -27.78
N ASN A 65 -17.81 -18.76 -27.38
CA ASN A 65 -18.22 -17.54 -28.13
C ASN A 65 -18.45 -16.33 -27.19
N SER A 66 -17.80 -16.34 -26.05
CA SER A 66 -17.96 -15.33 -25.01
C SER A 66 -16.60 -15.06 -24.35
N ASN A 67 -16.39 -13.87 -23.88
CA ASN A 67 -15.21 -13.56 -23.07
C ASN A 67 -15.42 -13.86 -21.58
N ALA A 68 -16.56 -14.50 -21.23
CA ALA A 68 -16.82 -14.95 -19.87
C ALA A 68 -15.90 -16.09 -19.47
N VAL A 69 -15.40 -16.06 -18.26
CA VAL A 69 -14.65 -17.17 -17.64
C VAL A 69 -15.65 -18.20 -17.15
N THR A 70 -15.47 -19.45 -17.56
CA THR A 70 -16.32 -20.58 -17.16
C THR A 70 -15.69 -21.43 -16.06
N ALA A 71 -14.34 -21.37 -15.94
CA ALA A 71 -13.63 -22.07 -14.88
C ALA A 71 -12.27 -21.43 -14.58
N VAL A 72 -11.82 -21.61 -13.35
CA VAL A 72 -10.48 -21.26 -12.88
C VAL A 72 -9.62 -22.52 -12.85
N GLU A 73 -8.50 -22.50 -13.55
CA GLU A 73 -7.51 -23.58 -13.53
C GLU A 73 -6.56 -23.40 -12.36
N THR A 74 -6.27 -24.49 -11.67
CA THR A 74 -5.34 -24.49 -10.54
C THR A 74 -4.39 -25.69 -10.61
N ASP A 75 -3.32 -25.64 -9.83
CA ASP A 75 -2.38 -26.76 -9.63
C ASP A 75 -3.02 -27.98 -8.93
N ARG A 76 -4.28 -27.87 -8.49
CA ARG A 76 -5.06 -28.92 -7.82
C ARG A 76 -6.29 -29.36 -8.59
N GLY A 77 -6.49 -28.83 -9.79
CA GLY A 77 -7.63 -29.10 -10.65
C GLY A 77 -8.40 -27.86 -11.04
N THR A 78 -9.50 -28.06 -11.74
CA THR A 78 -10.33 -26.99 -12.30
C THR A 78 -11.54 -26.73 -11.41
N ILE A 79 -11.87 -25.44 -11.22
CA ILE A 79 -13.03 -24.98 -10.46
C ILE A 79 -13.98 -24.26 -11.42
N GLU A 80 -15.13 -24.87 -11.71
CA GLU A 80 -16.19 -24.22 -12.48
C GLU A 80 -16.78 -23.03 -11.70
N CYS A 81 -17.06 -21.93 -12.39
CA CYS A 81 -17.58 -20.72 -11.77
C CYS A 81 -18.45 -19.90 -12.72
N GLU A 82 -19.43 -19.20 -12.16
CA GLU A 82 -20.26 -18.25 -12.86
C GLU A 82 -19.69 -16.82 -12.79
N GLN A 83 -18.94 -16.52 -11.75
CA GLN A 83 -18.32 -15.22 -11.54
C GLN A 83 -16.95 -15.34 -10.89
N VAL A 84 -16.03 -14.48 -11.29
CA VAL A 84 -14.68 -14.38 -10.72
C VAL A 84 -14.46 -12.97 -10.15
N VAL A 85 -13.98 -12.92 -8.94
CA VAL A 85 -13.48 -11.67 -8.32
C VAL A 85 -11.99 -11.84 -8.01
N VAL A 86 -11.18 -11.00 -8.62
CA VAL A 86 -9.72 -11.01 -8.45
C VAL A 86 -9.34 -10.00 -7.37
N GLY A 87 -8.79 -10.48 -6.25
CA GLY A 87 -8.30 -9.64 -5.15
C GLY A 87 -7.02 -10.25 -4.60
N VAL A 88 -5.92 -10.11 -5.34
CA VAL A 88 -4.69 -10.91 -5.16
C VAL A 88 -3.47 -10.07 -4.75
N GLY A 89 -3.69 -8.80 -4.34
CA GLY A 89 -2.61 -7.93 -3.89
C GLY A 89 -1.48 -7.79 -4.91
N PRO A 90 -0.21 -7.94 -4.52
CA PRO A 90 0.94 -7.71 -5.41
C PRO A 90 1.06 -8.71 -6.56
N TRP A 91 0.31 -9.81 -6.54
CA TRP A 91 0.22 -10.75 -7.65
C TRP A 91 -0.79 -10.35 -8.73
N VAL A 92 -1.37 -9.15 -8.65
CA VAL A 92 -2.38 -8.69 -9.61
C VAL A 92 -1.86 -8.71 -11.05
N LYS A 93 -0.58 -8.37 -11.27
CA LYS A 93 0.04 -8.45 -12.60
C LYS A 93 0.04 -9.88 -13.15
N GLN A 94 0.34 -10.89 -12.33
CA GLN A 94 0.36 -12.29 -12.78
C GLN A 94 -1.04 -12.76 -13.21
N ILE A 95 -2.07 -12.44 -12.41
CA ILE A 95 -3.45 -12.78 -12.78
C ILE A 95 -3.93 -11.97 -13.98
N TRP A 96 -3.48 -10.72 -14.12
CA TRP A 96 -3.74 -9.87 -15.27
C TRP A 96 -3.22 -10.49 -16.57
N ASP A 97 -1.98 -11.02 -16.54
CA ASP A 97 -1.37 -11.71 -17.66
C ASP A 97 -2.09 -13.04 -17.97
N LEU A 98 -2.48 -13.80 -16.96
CA LEU A 98 -3.29 -15.04 -17.15
C LEU A 98 -4.68 -14.75 -17.75
N LEU A 99 -5.23 -13.59 -17.51
CA LEU A 99 -6.47 -13.10 -18.11
C LEU A 99 -6.25 -12.49 -19.51
N GLU A 100 -5.02 -12.45 -20.00
CA GLU A 100 -4.64 -11.83 -21.29
C GLU A 100 -5.11 -10.37 -21.42
N LEU A 101 -5.04 -9.61 -20.33
CA LEU A 101 -5.41 -8.20 -20.29
C LEU A 101 -4.25 -7.31 -20.77
N PRO A 102 -4.52 -6.07 -21.24
CA PRO A 102 -3.50 -5.21 -21.82
C PRO A 102 -2.34 -4.90 -20.86
N LYS A 103 -1.11 -5.13 -21.28
CA LYS A 103 0.10 -4.82 -20.50
C LYS A 103 0.40 -3.32 -20.40
N THR A 104 -0.16 -2.55 -21.31
CA THR A 104 -0.01 -1.10 -21.36
C THR A 104 -1.37 -0.41 -21.45
N VAL A 105 -1.40 0.85 -21.11
CA VAL A 105 -2.60 1.70 -21.18
C VAL A 105 -2.24 3.08 -21.76
N ASP A 106 -3.14 3.64 -22.55
CA ASP A 106 -3.05 5.03 -22.99
C ASP A 106 -3.67 5.94 -21.92
N ILE A 107 -2.94 6.97 -21.51
CA ILE A 107 -3.33 7.89 -20.44
C ILE A 107 -3.42 9.31 -20.96
N LEU A 108 -4.58 9.94 -20.82
CA LEU A 108 -4.71 11.39 -20.98
C LEU A 108 -4.21 12.07 -19.70
N GLY A 109 -3.03 12.70 -19.81
CA GLY A 109 -2.38 13.35 -18.68
C GLY A 109 -3.03 14.67 -18.27
N LYS A 110 -2.65 15.19 -17.12
CA LYS A 110 -3.05 16.54 -16.66
C LYS A 110 -2.53 17.65 -17.57
N ASP A 111 -1.45 17.38 -18.29
CA ASP A 111 -0.88 18.23 -19.34
C ASP A 111 -1.70 18.24 -20.63
N GLN A 112 -2.85 17.55 -20.66
CA GLN A 112 -3.72 17.37 -21.82
C GLN A 112 -3.03 16.63 -22.99
N GLN A 113 -1.93 15.91 -22.72
CA GLN A 113 -1.26 15.06 -23.68
C GLN A 113 -1.70 13.60 -23.51
N MET A 114 -1.74 12.88 -24.64
CA MET A 114 -1.97 11.44 -24.62
C MET A 114 -0.64 10.72 -24.49
N HIS A 115 -0.37 10.18 -23.31
CA HIS A 115 0.77 9.30 -23.05
C HIS A 115 0.40 7.88 -23.48
N ARG A 116 1.12 7.35 -24.48
CA ARG A 116 0.80 6.04 -25.05
C ARG A 116 1.69 4.96 -24.50
N ASP A 117 1.16 3.73 -24.51
CA ASP A 117 1.89 2.52 -24.14
C ASP A 117 2.51 2.58 -22.74
N VAL A 118 1.85 3.28 -21.80
CA VAL A 118 2.29 3.35 -20.42
C VAL A 118 2.15 1.97 -19.75
N PRO A 119 3.20 1.42 -19.12
CA PRO A 119 3.09 0.16 -18.40
C PRO A 119 1.96 0.19 -17.38
N MET A 120 1.06 -0.81 -17.46
CA MET A 120 -0.09 -0.90 -16.53
C MET A 120 0.34 -1.13 -15.10
N TRP A 121 1.45 -1.84 -14.88
CA TRP A 121 1.89 -2.25 -13.56
C TRP A 121 3.31 -1.82 -13.29
N ARG A 122 3.56 -1.40 -12.05
CA ARG A 122 4.87 -1.11 -11.49
C ARG A 122 4.99 -1.68 -10.11
N TYR A 123 6.21 -2.02 -9.73
CA TYR A 123 6.51 -2.46 -8.39
C TYR A 123 7.23 -1.37 -7.60
N TRP A 124 6.88 -1.30 -6.33
CA TRP A 124 7.53 -0.45 -5.35
C TRP A 124 7.96 -1.30 -4.17
N ALA A 125 9.19 -1.09 -3.71
CA ALA A 125 9.67 -1.67 -2.48
C ALA A 125 9.18 -0.84 -1.31
N LEU A 126 8.59 -1.51 -0.34
CA LEU A 126 8.11 -0.93 0.92
C LEU A 126 9.12 -1.33 2.00
N GLU A 127 9.80 -0.36 2.59
CA GLU A 127 10.75 -0.60 3.66
C GLU A 127 10.13 -0.19 4.99
N GLU A 128 10.17 -1.09 5.95
CA GLU A 128 9.67 -0.87 7.30
C GLU A 128 10.69 -1.35 8.32
N GLY A 129 10.58 -0.84 9.54
CA GLY A 129 11.47 -1.21 10.63
C GLY A 129 10.84 -1.02 11.99
N VAL A 130 11.55 -1.45 13.02
CA VAL A 130 11.15 -1.31 14.41
C VAL A 130 12.25 -0.66 15.23
N LEU A 131 11.92 0.42 15.92
CA LEU A 131 12.77 0.98 16.97
C LEU A 131 12.37 0.31 18.29
N GLY A 132 13.25 -0.49 18.88
CA GLY A 132 13.02 -1.30 20.08
C GLY A 132 13.03 -0.47 21.36
N VAL A 133 12.13 0.49 21.46
CA VAL A 133 11.82 1.25 22.67
C VAL A 133 10.49 0.76 23.22
N GLU A 134 10.20 1.08 24.48
CA GLU A 134 8.89 0.75 25.04
C GLU A 134 7.77 1.39 24.22
N PRO A 135 6.78 0.63 23.72
CA PRO A 135 5.72 1.20 22.88
C PRO A 135 4.94 2.33 23.58
N ASP A 136 4.84 2.26 24.89
CA ASP A 136 4.18 3.27 25.72
C ASP A 136 4.92 4.61 25.79
N VAL A 137 6.16 4.71 25.27
CA VAL A 137 6.87 5.97 25.14
C VAL A 137 6.15 6.90 24.16
N GLN A 138 5.43 6.34 23.20
CA GLN A 138 4.69 7.08 22.18
C GLN A 138 3.25 7.31 22.64
N LYS A 139 3.05 8.34 23.45
CA LYS A 139 1.72 8.80 23.89
C LYS A 139 1.50 10.25 23.56
N THR A 140 0.24 10.61 23.38
CA THR A 140 -0.19 11.99 23.31
C THR A 140 -0.07 12.66 24.69
N VAL A 141 -0.13 13.99 24.72
CA VAL A 141 -0.20 14.78 25.96
C VAL A 141 -1.38 14.33 26.85
N GLY A 142 -2.47 13.85 26.23
CA GLY A 142 -3.63 13.30 26.95
C GLY A 142 -3.42 11.88 27.52
N GLY A 143 -2.29 11.25 27.22
CA GLY A 143 -1.97 9.88 27.66
C GLY A 143 -2.50 8.78 26.74
N ASP A 144 -3.17 9.13 25.65
CA ASP A 144 -3.70 8.18 24.67
C ASP A 144 -2.59 7.71 23.71
N SER A 145 -2.77 6.52 23.15
CA SER A 145 -1.95 6.08 22.01
C SER A 145 -2.30 6.93 20.78
N PRO A 146 -1.31 7.53 20.11
CA PRO A 146 -1.60 8.29 18.90
C PRO A 146 -2.04 7.36 17.76
N PRO A 147 -2.75 7.88 16.76
CA PRO A 147 -2.88 7.19 15.47
C PRO A 147 -1.52 7.05 14.79
N VAL A 148 -1.49 6.41 13.62
CA VAL A 148 -0.29 6.42 12.78
C VAL A 148 0.05 7.88 12.45
N ILE A 149 1.31 8.25 12.69
CA ILE A 149 1.84 9.57 12.36
C ILE A 149 2.52 9.44 11.00
N HIS A 150 2.07 10.22 10.02
CA HIS A 150 2.71 10.38 8.72
C HIS A 150 3.31 11.77 8.64
N VAL A 151 4.52 11.86 8.14
CA VAL A 151 5.23 13.13 7.92
C VAL A 151 5.83 13.11 6.52
N ASP A 152 5.44 14.07 5.69
CA ASP A 152 6.03 14.33 4.38
C ASP A 152 6.52 15.77 4.36
N THR A 153 7.78 15.99 4.00
CA THR A 153 8.40 17.31 4.01
C THR A 153 9.58 17.38 3.04
N ASP A 154 9.87 18.58 2.56
CA ASP A 154 11.08 18.93 1.81
C ASP A 154 12.16 19.58 2.69
N ALA A 155 11.94 19.64 4.00
CA ALA A 155 12.96 20.10 4.92
C ALA A 155 14.19 19.17 4.89
N PRO A 156 15.43 19.71 4.86
CA PRO A 156 16.63 18.87 4.87
C PRO A 156 16.67 17.93 6.08
N LEU A 157 16.91 16.65 5.82
CA LEU A 157 17.09 15.64 6.86
C LEU A 157 18.59 15.43 7.12
N TYR A 158 18.97 15.59 8.36
CA TYR A 158 20.34 15.36 8.83
C TYR A 158 20.42 14.11 9.72
N SER A 159 21.56 13.47 9.68
CA SER A 159 21.88 12.33 10.51
C SER A 159 21.81 12.66 12.00
N ASP A 160 21.05 11.89 12.76
CA ASP A 160 21.02 11.93 14.22
C ASP A 160 22.31 11.36 14.86
N VAL A 161 23.19 10.73 14.05
CA VAL A 161 24.43 10.12 14.53
C VAL A 161 25.62 11.07 14.43
N ASP A 162 25.77 11.74 13.28
CA ASP A 162 26.97 12.52 12.98
C ASP A 162 26.67 13.91 12.38
N GLY A 163 25.41 14.25 12.19
CA GLY A 163 24.96 15.55 11.65
C GLY A 163 25.20 15.73 10.16
N SER A 164 25.59 14.68 9.42
CA SER A 164 25.73 14.73 7.97
C SER A 164 24.36 14.86 7.28
N LEU A 165 24.34 15.48 6.11
CA LEU A 165 23.11 15.57 5.30
C LEU A 165 22.76 14.20 4.74
N ILE A 166 21.55 13.72 5.03
CA ILE A 166 20.98 12.50 4.46
C ILE A 166 20.27 12.82 3.14
N THR A 167 19.37 13.80 3.15
CA THR A 167 18.67 14.27 1.94
C THR A 167 18.19 15.69 2.09
N ASP A 168 18.16 16.43 0.98
CA ASP A 168 17.55 17.75 0.82
C ASP A 168 16.36 17.71 -0.16
N GLN A 169 15.94 16.49 -0.55
CA GLN A 169 14.79 16.25 -1.40
C GLN A 169 13.55 15.95 -0.56
N LEU A 170 12.38 15.92 -1.20
CA LEU A 170 11.15 15.45 -0.55
C LEU A 170 11.34 14.05 0.01
N TRP A 171 11.02 13.90 1.29
CA TRP A 171 11.05 12.62 1.98
C TRP A 171 9.82 12.45 2.88
N GLY A 172 9.53 11.22 3.26
CA GLY A 172 8.42 10.93 4.15
C GLY A 172 8.62 9.66 4.95
N ILE A 173 8.03 9.66 6.13
CA ILE A 173 7.98 8.49 7.02
C ILE A 173 6.59 8.33 7.61
N TYR A 174 6.31 7.13 8.11
CA TYR A 174 5.22 6.89 9.05
C TYR A 174 5.69 6.06 10.23
N TYR A 175 5.03 6.21 11.37
CA TYR A 175 5.35 5.45 12.56
C TYR A 175 4.19 5.41 13.55
N LYS A 176 4.19 4.37 14.40
CA LYS A 176 3.20 4.12 15.43
C LYS A 176 3.76 3.23 16.54
N PRO A 177 3.19 3.24 17.75
CA PRO A 177 3.45 2.19 18.73
C PRO A 177 3.04 0.81 18.19
N ASP A 178 3.85 -0.21 18.48
CA ASP A 178 3.51 -1.58 18.11
C ASP A 178 3.88 -2.57 19.22
N LEU A 179 2.86 -3.13 19.85
CA LEU A 179 3.02 -4.08 20.93
C LEU A 179 3.46 -5.48 20.47
N ASN A 180 3.21 -5.84 19.19
CA ASN A 180 3.65 -7.14 18.69
C ASN A 180 5.15 -7.21 18.46
N PHE A 181 5.72 -6.14 17.88
CA PHE A 181 7.15 -6.03 17.64
C PHE A 181 7.90 -5.46 18.84
N GLY A 182 7.18 -4.94 19.84
CA GLY A 182 7.76 -4.37 21.06
C GLY A 182 8.59 -3.13 20.75
N GLY A 183 7.94 -2.08 20.26
CA GLY A 183 8.61 -0.85 19.90
C GLY A 183 7.75 0.14 19.15
N ILE A 184 8.42 1.04 18.43
CA ILE A 184 7.82 1.92 17.44
C ILE A 184 8.06 1.30 16.07
N GLN A 185 7.00 0.97 15.37
CA GLN A 185 7.05 0.39 14.03
C GLN A 185 6.63 1.42 12.99
N GLY A 186 7.31 1.43 11.88
CA GLY A 186 6.96 2.30 10.78
C GLY A 186 7.85 2.09 9.57
N GLY A 187 7.70 2.97 8.60
CA GLY A 187 8.40 2.89 7.33
C GLY A 187 8.64 4.25 6.71
N ALA A 188 9.19 4.22 5.52
CA ALA A 188 9.43 5.39 4.69
C ALA A 188 8.58 5.34 3.42
N MET A 189 8.70 6.39 2.61
CA MET A 189 8.13 6.42 1.27
C MET A 189 8.61 5.21 0.46
N PRO A 190 7.73 4.56 -0.31
CA PRO A 190 8.12 3.45 -1.17
C PRO A 190 9.21 3.85 -2.16
N GLN A 191 10.12 2.92 -2.45
CA GLN A 191 11.14 3.09 -3.46
C GLN A 191 10.70 2.40 -4.78
N PRO A 192 10.85 3.06 -5.95
CA PRO A 192 10.54 2.42 -7.22
C PRO A 192 11.48 1.24 -7.48
N VAL A 193 10.94 0.12 -7.91
CA VAL A 193 11.73 -1.00 -8.40
C VAL A 193 12.07 -0.73 -9.87
N GLU A 194 13.31 -0.30 -10.12
CA GLU A 194 13.83 0.05 -11.45
C GLU A 194 14.13 -1.20 -12.30
N ARG A 195 13.17 -2.10 -12.38
CA ARG A 195 13.29 -3.36 -13.12
C ARG A 195 12.04 -3.57 -13.94
N ASP A 196 12.18 -4.24 -15.09
CA ASP A 196 11.04 -4.69 -15.89
C ASP A 196 10.05 -5.45 -15.00
N PRO A 197 8.79 -5.06 -14.94
CA PRO A 197 7.78 -5.74 -14.14
C PRO A 197 7.66 -7.25 -14.40
N ASP A 198 8.00 -7.72 -15.61
CA ASP A 198 8.02 -9.15 -15.94
C ASP A 198 9.19 -9.90 -15.28
N GLN A 199 10.18 -9.19 -14.75
CA GLN A 199 11.36 -9.75 -14.08
C GLN A 199 11.31 -9.65 -12.55
N VAL A 200 10.29 -8.97 -12.00
CA VAL A 200 10.14 -8.84 -10.55
C VAL A 200 9.55 -10.12 -9.98
N ARG A 201 10.26 -10.72 -9.04
CA ARG A 201 9.77 -11.87 -8.28
C ARG A 201 9.00 -11.39 -7.06
N VAL A 202 7.72 -11.67 -7.04
CA VAL A 202 6.87 -11.34 -5.90
C VAL A 202 6.88 -12.50 -4.93
N ASP A 203 7.68 -12.39 -3.89
CA ASP A 203 7.67 -13.30 -2.75
C ASP A 203 7.41 -12.50 -1.46
N PRO A 204 6.20 -12.54 -0.91
CA PRO A 204 5.86 -11.77 0.29
C PRO A 204 6.47 -12.34 1.57
N TYR A 205 7.04 -13.52 1.54
CA TYR A 205 7.52 -14.23 2.72
C TYR A 205 9.03 -14.38 2.76
N GLY A 206 9.72 -14.00 1.70
CA GLY A 206 11.01 -14.52 1.61
C GLY A 206 12.11 -13.72 0.98
N PRO A 207 13.30 -14.26 1.19
CA PRO A 207 14.54 -13.68 0.71
C PRO A 207 14.72 -13.81 -0.80
N ASP A 208 13.79 -14.44 -1.52
CA ASP A 208 13.93 -14.65 -2.96
C ASP A 208 13.66 -13.40 -3.79
N SER A 209 13.09 -12.36 -3.17
CA SER A 209 13.00 -11.02 -3.75
C SER A 209 14.09 -10.13 -3.15
N PRO A 210 15.11 -9.71 -3.92
CA PRO A 210 16.15 -8.82 -3.42
C PRO A 210 15.60 -7.45 -2.99
N GLU A 211 14.43 -7.06 -3.49
CA GLU A 211 13.73 -5.84 -3.15
C GLU A 211 13.14 -5.85 -1.72
N PHE A 212 13.13 -7.01 -1.06
CA PHE A 212 12.70 -7.15 0.33
C PHE A 212 13.79 -6.85 1.36
N VAL A 213 15.01 -6.62 0.93
CA VAL A 213 16.11 -6.38 1.84
C VAL A 213 16.06 -4.95 2.36
N VAL A 214 15.58 -4.78 3.59
CA VAL A 214 15.73 -3.54 4.35
C VAL A 214 17.17 -3.42 4.83
N ASP A 215 17.87 -2.42 4.38
CA ASP A 215 19.30 -2.22 4.64
C ASP A 215 19.58 -1.20 5.77
N ASP A 216 20.87 -1.02 6.05
CA ASP A 216 21.30 -0.09 7.11
C ASP A 216 21.07 1.38 6.71
N ASN A 217 20.93 1.70 5.42
CA ASN A 217 20.63 3.06 4.96
C ASN A 217 19.18 3.43 5.34
N PHE A 218 18.26 2.48 5.18
CA PHE A 218 16.89 2.68 5.65
C PHE A 218 16.87 2.93 7.16
N ALA A 219 17.55 2.09 7.94
CA ALA A 219 17.60 2.23 9.40
C ALA A 219 18.15 3.60 9.81
N HIS A 220 19.23 4.05 9.16
CA HIS A 220 19.84 5.35 9.42
C HIS A 220 18.88 6.52 9.08
N MET A 221 18.30 6.50 7.89
CA MET A 221 17.35 7.52 7.45
C MET A 221 16.13 7.57 8.34
N TRP A 222 15.47 6.42 8.58
CA TRP A 222 14.21 6.36 9.33
C TRP A 222 14.39 6.76 10.79
N CYS A 223 15.46 6.29 11.47
CA CYS A 223 15.73 6.70 12.85
C CYS A 223 16.06 8.20 12.97
N SER A 224 16.82 8.74 12.00
CA SER A 224 17.09 10.18 11.95
C SER A 224 15.82 11.00 11.69
N ALA A 225 14.90 10.48 10.87
CA ALA A 225 13.62 11.10 10.63
C ALA A 225 12.68 11.04 11.87
N LEU A 226 12.71 9.96 12.64
CA LEU A 226 12.03 9.89 13.94
C LEU A 226 12.57 10.96 14.89
N ALA A 227 13.90 11.09 15.00
CA ALA A 227 14.55 12.11 15.80
C ALA A 227 14.22 13.53 15.31
N PHE A 228 14.17 13.76 13.99
CA PHE A 228 13.69 15.03 13.41
C PHE A 228 12.27 15.38 13.88
N CYS A 229 11.39 14.40 13.99
CA CYS A 229 10.00 14.61 14.39
C CYS A 229 9.85 14.83 15.89
N GLN A 230 10.48 13.99 16.72
CA GLN A 230 10.28 13.97 18.16
C GLN A 230 11.58 13.77 18.93
N LYS A 231 11.81 14.62 19.90
CA LYS A 231 13.02 14.62 20.73
C LYS A 231 13.27 13.30 21.45
N ARG A 232 12.22 12.58 21.85
CA ARG A 232 12.34 11.28 22.55
C ARG A 232 13.04 10.20 21.75
N PHE A 233 13.18 10.37 20.44
CA PHE A 233 13.84 9.41 19.55
C PHE A 233 15.30 9.78 19.23
N GLU A 234 15.80 10.93 19.67
CA GLU A 234 17.21 11.30 19.47
C GLU A 234 18.16 10.27 20.08
N GLY A 235 19.19 9.89 19.34
CA GLY A 235 20.24 8.95 19.76
C GLY A 235 19.77 7.50 19.91
N GLN A 236 18.57 7.13 19.47
CA GLN A 236 17.99 5.82 19.70
C GLN A 236 18.32 4.79 18.63
N ILE A 237 19.04 5.13 17.57
CA ILE A 237 19.33 4.23 16.43
C ILE A 237 19.89 2.86 16.85
N ARG A 238 20.65 2.79 17.94
CA ARG A 238 21.20 1.53 18.47
C ARG A 238 20.11 0.53 18.92
N LYS A 239 18.87 0.99 19.11
CA LYS A 239 17.71 0.17 19.45
C LYS A 239 16.95 -0.29 18.22
N TYR A 240 17.39 0.09 17.03
CA TYR A 240 16.77 -0.41 15.80
C TYR A 240 16.90 -1.92 15.74
N LYS A 241 15.79 -2.56 15.43
CA LYS A 241 15.72 -4.00 15.22
C LYS A 241 15.63 -4.26 13.73
N LYS A 242 16.54 -5.08 13.23
CA LYS A 242 16.48 -5.60 11.86
C LYS A 242 15.41 -6.70 11.78
N GLU A 243 14.17 -6.32 12.02
CA GLU A 243 13.05 -7.22 11.82
C GLU A 243 12.75 -7.28 10.32
N PRO A 244 12.45 -8.45 9.77
CA PRO A 244 12.02 -8.57 8.39
C PRO A 244 10.65 -7.91 8.24
N SER A 245 10.67 -6.66 7.87
CA SER A 245 9.48 -5.84 7.66
C SER A 245 9.66 -5.10 6.35
N GLY A 246 8.65 -5.15 5.53
CA GLY A 246 8.69 -4.58 4.20
C GLY A 246 7.92 -5.45 3.23
N GLY A 247 8.01 -5.15 1.97
CA GLY A 247 7.33 -5.91 0.95
C GLY A 247 7.36 -5.25 -0.43
N LEU A 248 6.77 -5.92 -1.39
CA LEU A 248 6.52 -5.36 -2.71
C LEU A 248 5.06 -4.98 -2.85
N GLY A 249 4.82 -3.78 -3.34
CA GLY A 249 3.54 -3.32 -3.84
C GLY A 249 3.52 -3.32 -5.36
N CYS A 250 2.41 -3.76 -5.96
CA CYS A 250 2.16 -3.64 -7.39
C CYS A 250 1.15 -2.53 -7.63
N PHE A 251 1.56 -1.46 -8.30
CA PHE A 251 0.79 -0.24 -8.43
C PHE A 251 0.36 0.02 -9.86
N THR A 252 -0.78 0.66 -9.99
CA THR A 252 -1.31 1.23 -11.22
C THR A 252 -0.51 2.47 -11.65
N PRO A 253 -0.71 2.98 -12.87
CA PRO A 253 0.04 4.14 -13.37
C PRO A 253 -0.10 5.41 -12.53
N ASP A 254 -1.29 5.67 -11.98
CA ASP A 254 -1.56 6.84 -11.13
C ASP A 254 -1.52 6.51 -9.63
N SER A 255 -1.01 5.34 -9.26
CA SER A 255 -0.95 4.82 -7.88
C SER A 255 -2.31 4.77 -7.17
N PHE A 256 -3.41 4.85 -7.92
CA PHE A 256 -4.77 4.81 -7.42
C PHE A 256 -5.43 3.49 -7.81
N PRO A 257 -6.23 2.87 -6.95
CA PRO A 257 -6.81 1.55 -7.24
C PRO A 257 -7.62 1.50 -8.53
N VAL A 258 -7.73 0.31 -9.10
CA VAL A 258 -8.71 0.01 -10.16
C VAL A 258 -9.70 -1.02 -9.66
N PHE A 259 -10.96 -0.65 -9.68
CA PHE A 259 -12.10 -1.52 -9.36
C PHE A 259 -13.01 -1.54 -10.58
N ASP A 260 -12.86 -2.59 -11.40
CA ASP A 260 -13.60 -2.65 -12.66
C ASP A 260 -13.84 -4.08 -13.15
N ARG A 261 -14.74 -4.19 -14.12
CA ARG A 261 -15.09 -5.43 -14.79
C ARG A 261 -14.33 -5.52 -16.10
N PHE A 262 -13.41 -6.47 -16.21
CA PHE A 262 -12.52 -6.62 -17.38
C PHE A 262 -12.95 -7.70 -18.37
N ARG A 263 -13.73 -8.67 -17.90
CA ARG A 263 -14.44 -9.62 -18.75
C ARG A 263 -15.91 -9.65 -18.32
N GLU A 264 -16.75 -10.29 -19.09
CA GLU A 264 -18.19 -10.33 -18.84
C GLU A 264 -18.55 -10.65 -17.39
N ASN A 265 -17.81 -11.57 -16.78
CA ASN A 265 -18.03 -12.03 -15.41
C ASN A 265 -16.78 -12.00 -14.54
N VAL A 266 -15.74 -11.22 -14.90
CA VAL A 266 -14.51 -11.06 -14.11
C VAL A 266 -14.41 -9.63 -13.59
N TYR A 267 -14.44 -9.48 -12.29
CA TYR A 267 -14.21 -8.23 -11.60
C TYR A 267 -12.82 -8.20 -10.95
N VAL A 268 -12.06 -7.13 -11.15
CA VAL A 268 -10.73 -6.99 -10.58
C VAL A 268 -10.71 -5.89 -9.52
N ILE A 269 -10.23 -6.24 -8.35
CA ILE A 269 -9.92 -5.33 -7.25
C ILE A 269 -8.40 -5.19 -7.22
N ALA A 270 -7.90 -4.17 -7.92
CA ALA A 270 -6.47 -3.97 -8.11
C ALA A 270 -5.95 -2.86 -7.21
N ASP A 271 -5.44 -3.24 -6.07
CA ASP A 271 -4.65 -2.39 -5.18
C ASP A 271 -3.82 -3.27 -4.25
N SER A 272 -2.52 -3.09 -4.27
CA SER A 272 -1.60 -3.93 -3.51
C SER A 272 -1.12 -3.31 -2.19
N ASN A 273 -1.32 -2.03 -1.98
CA ASN A 273 -0.77 -1.34 -0.80
C ASN A 273 -1.82 -1.03 0.29
N HIS A 274 -3.09 -1.05 -0.04
CA HIS A 274 -4.16 -0.62 0.86
C HIS A 274 -5.06 -1.77 1.33
N GLY A 275 -4.57 -3.01 1.29
CA GLY A 275 -5.35 -4.22 1.51
C GLY A 275 -6.23 -4.21 2.76
N TYR A 276 -5.75 -3.71 3.88
CA TYR A 276 -6.54 -3.61 5.11
C TYR A 276 -7.64 -2.53 5.07
N LYS A 277 -7.52 -1.52 4.20
CA LYS A 277 -8.57 -0.53 3.93
C LYS A 277 -9.67 -1.09 3.04
N MET A 278 -9.40 -2.22 2.40
CA MET A 278 -10.25 -2.83 1.37
C MET A 278 -11.46 -3.58 1.92
N ILE A 279 -11.64 -3.70 3.24
CA ILE A 279 -12.84 -4.31 3.83
C ILE A 279 -14.09 -3.54 3.37
N GLY A 280 -14.05 -2.21 3.39
CA GLY A 280 -15.14 -1.37 2.87
C GLY A 280 -15.33 -1.54 1.35
N VAL A 281 -14.25 -1.64 0.60
CA VAL A 281 -14.30 -1.90 -0.85
C VAL A 281 -14.93 -3.26 -1.13
N GLY A 282 -14.56 -4.30 -0.39
CA GLY A 282 -15.18 -5.62 -0.52
C GLY A 282 -16.70 -5.59 -0.37
N GLN A 283 -17.21 -4.81 0.58
CA GLN A 283 -18.65 -4.60 0.76
C GLN A 283 -19.27 -3.86 -0.43
N LEU A 284 -18.61 -2.80 -0.92
CA LEU A 284 -19.10 -2.03 -2.08
C LEU A 284 -19.11 -2.86 -3.35
N VAL A 285 -18.05 -3.63 -3.60
CA VAL A 285 -17.95 -4.53 -4.77
C VAL A 285 -19.00 -5.64 -4.69
N ALA A 286 -19.21 -6.26 -3.53
CA ALA A 286 -20.28 -7.24 -3.36
C ALA A 286 -21.66 -6.62 -3.64
N GLY A 287 -21.90 -5.41 -3.14
CA GLY A 287 -23.13 -4.65 -3.43
C GLY A 287 -23.31 -4.38 -4.92
N GLU A 288 -22.24 -3.99 -5.60
CA GLU A 288 -22.26 -3.72 -7.05
C GLU A 288 -22.53 -4.97 -7.88
N LEU A 289 -21.93 -6.08 -7.51
CA LEU A 289 -22.14 -7.37 -8.21
C LEU A 289 -23.57 -7.88 -8.09
N LEU A 290 -24.24 -7.57 -6.97
CA LEU A 290 -25.59 -8.05 -6.67
C LEU A 290 -26.69 -7.06 -7.07
N ASN A 291 -26.43 -5.75 -6.95
CA ASN A 291 -27.48 -4.73 -7.02
C ASN A 291 -27.26 -3.65 -8.09
N GLY A 292 -26.13 -3.71 -8.81
CA GLY A 292 -25.77 -2.71 -9.82
C GLY A 292 -24.73 -1.69 -9.34
N GLU A 293 -24.30 -0.80 -10.22
CA GLU A 293 -23.15 0.07 -10.05
C GLU A 293 -23.16 0.90 -8.76
N SER A 294 -21.98 1.01 -8.13
CA SER A 294 -21.73 1.84 -6.96
C SER A 294 -21.15 3.20 -7.37
N GLU A 295 -21.79 4.28 -6.96
CA GLU A 295 -21.29 5.65 -7.17
C GLU A 295 -19.90 5.87 -6.52
N LEU A 296 -19.64 5.24 -5.37
CA LEU A 296 -18.38 5.37 -4.65
C LEU A 296 -17.21 4.68 -5.36
N LEU A 297 -17.49 3.71 -6.24
CA LEU A 297 -16.45 3.00 -6.99
C LEU A 297 -16.20 3.63 -8.38
N LYS A 298 -17.03 4.56 -8.84
CA LYS A 298 -16.87 5.20 -10.15
C LYS A 298 -15.53 5.88 -10.38
N PRO A 299 -14.95 6.63 -9.41
CA PRO A 299 -13.63 7.27 -9.60
C PRO A 299 -12.51 6.29 -9.85
N PHE A 300 -12.70 5.01 -9.55
CA PHE A 300 -11.70 3.96 -9.64
C PHE A 300 -11.81 3.11 -10.91
N ARG A 301 -12.66 3.51 -11.86
CA ARG A 301 -12.82 2.77 -13.12
C ARG A 301 -11.59 2.90 -14.00
N PHE A 302 -11.33 1.87 -14.77
CA PHE A 302 -10.18 1.80 -15.68
C PHE A 302 -10.23 2.87 -16.78
N ASP A 303 -11.42 3.24 -17.23
CA ASP A 303 -11.63 4.23 -18.27
C ASP A 303 -11.21 5.66 -17.88
N ARG A 304 -10.96 5.93 -16.58
CA ARG A 304 -10.41 7.20 -16.10
C ARG A 304 -9.11 7.59 -16.79
N TYR A 305 -8.30 6.62 -17.19
CA TYR A 305 -7.04 6.87 -17.89
C TYR A 305 -7.28 7.54 -19.24
N LYS A 306 -8.23 7.05 -20.02
CA LYS A 306 -8.60 7.64 -21.30
C LYS A 306 -9.33 8.98 -21.17
N LYS A 307 -10.06 9.17 -20.08
CA LYS A 307 -10.82 10.39 -19.79
C LYS A 307 -9.98 11.51 -19.18
N GLY A 308 -8.77 11.20 -18.69
CA GLY A 308 -7.94 12.15 -17.94
C GLY A 308 -8.47 12.43 -16.53
N GLU A 309 -9.28 11.54 -15.99
CA GLU A 309 -9.87 11.63 -14.62
C GLU A 309 -8.94 10.95 -13.59
N LEU A 310 -7.66 11.28 -13.67
CA LEU A 310 -6.62 10.72 -12.82
C LEU A 310 -6.74 11.23 -11.38
N HIS A 311 -6.16 10.50 -10.44
CA HIS A 311 -6.13 10.90 -9.04
C HIS A 311 -5.53 12.31 -8.85
N PRO A 312 -6.28 13.25 -8.23
CA PRO A 312 -5.88 14.66 -8.24
C PRO A 312 -4.69 14.99 -7.34
N THR A 313 -4.43 14.17 -6.34
CA THR A 313 -3.38 14.37 -5.33
C THR A 313 -2.28 13.33 -5.40
N SER A 314 -2.13 12.65 -6.53
CA SER A 314 -1.07 11.67 -6.69
C SER A 314 0.30 12.34 -6.53
N HIS A 315 1.09 11.86 -5.57
CA HIS A 315 2.51 12.18 -5.45
C HIS A 315 3.36 11.22 -6.30
N SER A 316 2.74 10.57 -7.25
CA SER A 316 3.42 9.70 -8.19
C SER A 316 4.48 10.50 -8.97
N PRO A 317 5.67 9.98 -9.18
CA PRO A 317 6.70 10.61 -9.99
C PRO A 317 6.38 10.62 -11.48
N PHE A 318 5.17 10.23 -11.85
CA PHE A 318 4.74 10.15 -13.25
C PHE A 318 4.25 11.50 -13.75
N PRO A 319 4.56 11.87 -15.03
CA PRO A 319 4.19 13.16 -15.57
C PRO A 319 2.68 13.38 -15.73
N TRP A 320 1.88 12.29 -15.65
CA TRP A 320 0.42 12.35 -15.78
C TRP A 320 -0.31 12.42 -14.43
N SER A 321 0.38 12.31 -13.33
CA SER A 321 -0.23 12.27 -11.98
C SER A 321 -0.13 13.59 -11.23
#